data_9ac3e84613ccde02a499087197d4ea34
#
_entry.id   9ac3e84613ccde02a499087197d4ea34
#
_cell.length_a   1.000
_cell.length_b   1.000
_cell.length_c   1.000
_cell.angle_alpha   90.00
_cell.angle_beta   90.00
_cell.angle_gamma   90.00
#
_symmetry.space_group_name_H-M   'P 1'
#
loop_
_entity.id
_entity.type
_entity.pdbx_description
1 polymer ?
#
loop_
_entity_poly.entity_id
_entity_poly.type
_entity_poly.pdbx_seq_one_letter_code
_entity_poly.pdbx_strand_id
1 'polypeptide(L)'
;MAGQLIEKGFELSVWNRDPAKAGPLLARGAKWAASPKELAGQVDVIIAMVRDDAAVREVWLGAEGAVNGARAGTTFINMSTTTPGLAVELSATLAARGCAFLDAPVTGSKAAAAGGQLGVLVGGSPEALEANRDVLAAMGQTVTHIGPVGASATLKLANNSLAATVVLALGEALALCEKAGLEREFMVESFAATVARVCGLKKKKIVERDWSTDFALELMCKDLDQALDTARRSGVSVPLFSAVRERYLLANDETRRGADFSVVADHG
;
A
#
# COMPACT_ATOMS: atom_id res chain seq x y z
N MET A 1 0.03 14.72 7.34
CA MET A 1 -0.09 15.16 5.92
C MET A 1 -0.53 16.62 5.83
N ALA A 2 -1.82 16.97 5.99
CA ALA A 2 -2.29 18.36 5.88
C ALA A 2 -1.48 19.38 6.72
N GLY A 3 -1.15 19.04 7.96
CA GLY A 3 -0.27 19.86 8.79
C GLY A 3 1.12 20.09 8.21
N GLN A 4 1.66 19.14 7.45
CA GLN A 4 2.96 19.30 6.79
C GLN A 4 2.91 20.30 5.64
N LEU A 5 1.79 20.37 4.91
CA LEU A 5 1.59 21.38 3.88
C LEU A 5 1.65 22.79 4.48
N ILE A 6 0.99 23.02 5.63
CA ILE A 6 1.07 24.31 6.34
C ILE A 6 2.51 24.61 6.78
N GLU A 7 3.21 23.62 7.36
CA GLU A 7 4.62 23.79 7.80
C GLU A 7 5.58 24.14 6.67
N LYS A 8 5.28 23.67 5.46
CA LYS A 8 6.04 23.97 4.25
C LYS A 8 5.58 25.25 3.53
N GLY A 9 4.65 26.00 4.12
CA GLY A 9 4.22 27.30 3.63
C GLY A 9 3.13 27.27 2.56
N PHE A 10 2.48 26.14 2.31
CA PHE A 10 1.35 26.09 1.40
C PHE A 10 0.10 26.72 2.02
N GLU A 11 -0.64 27.53 1.26
CA GLU A 11 -2.00 27.91 1.62
C GLU A 11 -2.89 26.69 1.56
N LEU A 12 -3.63 26.41 2.64
CA LEU A 12 -4.45 25.22 2.76
C LEU A 12 -5.91 25.56 3.00
N SER A 13 -6.79 25.07 2.13
CA SER A 13 -8.22 24.97 2.36
C SER A 13 -8.57 23.53 2.73
N VAL A 14 -9.44 23.34 3.72
CA VAL A 14 -9.82 22.01 4.20
C VAL A 14 -11.32 21.83 4.24
N TRP A 15 -11.73 20.61 3.96
CA TRP A 15 -13.06 20.12 4.19
C TRP A 15 -13.02 18.73 4.84
N ASN A 16 -13.96 18.45 5.71
CA ASN A 16 -14.18 17.12 6.26
C ASN A 16 -15.66 16.92 6.53
N ARG A 17 -16.17 15.70 6.34
CA ARG A 17 -17.56 15.34 6.66
C ARG A 17 -17.92 15.65 8.12
N ASP A 18 -16.97 15.57 9.03
CA ASP A 18 -17.05 15.98 10.42
C ASP A 18 -16.25 17.29 10.61
N PRO A 19 -16.90 18.46 10.69
CA PRO A 19 -16.22 19.75 10.79
C PRO A 19 -15.31 19.87 12.03
N ALA A 20 -15.62 19.16 13.13
CA ALA A 20 -14.84 19.22 14.36
C ALA A 20 -13.39 18.72 14.14
N LYS A 21 -13.18 17.84 13.17
CA LYS A 21 -11.82 17.33 12.82
C LYS A 21 -10.93 18.34 12.13
N ALA A 22 -11.50 19.43 11.61
CA ALA A 22 -10.72 20.51 11.00
C ALA A 22 -10.07 21.45 12.03
N GLY A 23 -10.63 21.53 13.25
CA GLY A 23 -10.19 22.46 14.29
C GLY A 23 -8.69 22.63 14.45
N PRO A 24 -7.89 21.54 14.59
CA PRO A 24 -6.45 21.65 14.72
C PRO A 24 -5.73 22.27 13.50
N LEU A 25 -6.28 22.14 12.29
CA LEU A 25 -5.73 22.73 11.07
C LEU A 25 -6.17 24.21 10.94
N LEU A 26 -7.40 24.52 11.29
CA LEU A 26 -7.91 25.91 11.30
C LEU A 26 -7.12 26.77 12.28
N ALA A 27 -6.78 26.23 13.46
CA ALA A 27 -5.92 26.90 14.44
C ALA A 27 -4.51 27.18 13.92
N ARG A 28 -4.08 26.50 12.85
CA ARG A 28 -2.77 26.66 12.17
C ARG A 28 -2.88 27.47 10.88
N GLY A 29 -4.00 28.12 10.62
CA GLY A 29 -4.22 29.01 9.49
C GLY A 29 -4.83 28.38 8.24
N ALA A 30 -5.31 27.12 8.30
CA ALA A 30 -6.10 26.56 7.21
C ALA A 30 -7.47 27.27 7.10
N LYS A 31 -8.01 27.35 5.89
CA LYS A 31 -9.32 27.91 5.59
C LYS A 31 -10.35 26.77 5.56
N TRP A 32 -11.54 26.99 6.10
CA TRP A 32 -12.65 26.05 5.99
C TRP A 32 -13.43 26.28 4.71
N ALA A 33 -13.82 25.20 4.03
CA ALA A 33 -14.80 25.21 2.96
C ALA A 33 -16.05 24.42 3.38
N ALA A 34 -17.24 24.85 3.00
CA ALA A 34 -18.50 24.21 3.39
C ALA A 34 -18.75 22.90 2.61
N SER A 35 -18.16 22.75 1.43
CA SER A 35 -18.27 21.54 0.61
C SER A 35 -16.98 21.28 -0.18
N PRO A 36 -16.76 20.05 -0.71
CA PRO A 36 -15.69 19.77 -1.66
C PRO A 36 -15.77 20.62 -2.93
N LYS A 37 -16.97 20.94 -3.38
CA LYS A 37 -17.23 21.81 -4.54
C LYS A 37 -16.75 23.24 -4.28
N GLU A 38 -17.10 23.82 -3.12
CA GLU A 38 -16.63 25.14 -2.73
C GLU A 38 -15.10 25.18 -2.63
N LEU A 39 -14.50 24.17 -1.95
CA LEU A 39 -13.06 24.03 -1.84
C LEU A 39 -12.39 24.04 -3.21
N ALA A 40 -12.91 23.25 -4.16
CA ALA A 40 -12.34 23.08 -5.47
C ALA A 40 -12.29 24.37 -6.29
N GLY A 41 -13.24 25.29 -6.08
CA GLY A 41 -13.26 26.59 -6.75
C GLY A 41 -12.17 27.56 -6.30
N GLN A 42 -11.49 27.26 -5.19
CA GLN A 42 -10.55 28.16 -4.53
C GLN A 42 -9.07 27.71 -4.65
N VAL A 43 -8.81 26.52 -5.20
CA VAL A 43 -7.47 25.91 -5.17
C VAL A 43 -7.06 25.37 -6.54
N ASP A 44 -5.76 25.20 -6.74
CA ASP A 44 -5.20 24.63 -7.97
C ASP A 44 -4.90 23.12 -7.82
N VAL A 45 -4.76 22.64 -6.57
CA VAL A 45 -4.47 21.24 -6.27
C VAL A 45 -5.46 20.72 -5.21
N ILE A 46 -6.11 19.61 -5.51
CA ILE A 46 -7.09 18.97 -4.61
C ILE A 46 -6.57 17.61 -4.20
N ILE A 47 -6.45 17.38 -2.90
CA ILE A 47 -5.98 16.10 -2.34
C ILE A 47 -7.11 15.42 -1.58
N ALA A 48 -7.42 14.17 -1.93
CA ALA A 48 -8.29 13.32 -1.15
C ALA A 48 -7.50 12.28 -0.35
N MET A 49 -7.82 12.17 0.94
CA MET A 49 -7.34 11.11 1.83
C MET A 49 -8.53 10.63 2.67
N VAL A 50 -9.33 9.74 2.10
CA VAL A 50 -10.57 9.22 2.68
C VAL A 50 -10.54 7.69 2.73
N ARG A 51 -11.58 7.08 3.30
CA ARG A 51 -11.53 5.67 3.71
C ARG A 51 -11.50 4.66 2.56
N ASP A 52 -12.32 4.85 1.52
CA ASP A 52 -12.59 3.85 0.48
C ASP A 52 -13.08 4.49 -0.84
N ASP A 53 -13.32 3.65 -1.84
CA ASP A 53 -13.81 4.03 -3.16
C ASP A 53 -15.13 4.83 -3.10
N ALA A 54 -16.05 4.41 -2.25
CA ALA A 54 -17.35 5.09 -2.09
C ALA A 54 -17.16 6.50 -1.56
N ALA A 55 -16.27 6.67 -0.57
CA ALA A 55 -15.95 7.98 -0.02
C ALA A 55 -15.24 8.89 -1.04
N VAL A 56 -14.33 8.34 -1.87
CA VAL A 56 -13.68 9.12 -2.95
C VAL A 56 -14.70 9.55 -3.98
N ARG A 57 -15.60 8.66 -4.42
CA ARG A 57 -16.68 9.01 -5.36
C ARG A 57 -17.55 10.14 -4.81
N GLU A 58 -17.97 10.04 -3.56
CA GLU A 58 -18.82 11.04 -2.93
C GLU A 58 -18.14 12.40 -2.89
N VAL A 59 -16.89 12.49 -2.39
CA VAL A 59 -16.21 13.77 -2.23
C VAL A 59 -15.77 14.39 -3.56
N TRP A 60 -15.60 13.59 -4.61
CA TRP A 60 -15.18 14.11 -5.91
C TRP A 60 -16.29 14.21 -6.93
N LEU A 61 -17.17 13.21 -7.04
CA LEU A 61 -18.18 13.10 -8.09
C LEU A 61 -19.61 13.31 -7.59
N GLY A 62 -19.84 13.36 -6.26
CA GLY A 62 -21.15 13.62 -5.68
C GLY A 62 -21.73 14.98 -6.08
N ALA A 63 -22.96 15.27 -5.72
CA ALA A 63 -23.64 16.52 -6.07
C ALA A 63 -22.87 17.78 -5.62
N GLU A 64 -22.30 17.74 -4.41
CA GLU A 64 -21.41 18.77 -3.87
C GLU A 64 -19.93 18.36 -3.96
N GLY A 65 -19.62 17.46 -4.89
CA GLY A 65 -18.27 16.94 -5.12
C GLY A 65 -17.36 17.96 -5.81
N ALA A 66 -16.07 17.79 -5.57
CA ALA A 66 -15.01 18.71 -6.00
C ALA A 66 -15.00 18.97 -7.52
N VAL A 67 -15.34 17.97 -8.33
CA VAL A 67 -15.39 18.09 -9.80
C VAL A 67 -16.35 19.16 -10.29
N ASN A 68 -17.39 19.47 -9.50
CA ASN A 68 -18.41 20.48 -9.85
C ASN A 68 -17.98 21.93 -9.52
N GLY A 69 -16.88 22.10 -8.79
CA GLY A 69 -16.32 23.42 -8.48
C GLY A 69 -14.94 23.65 -9.14
N ALA A 70 -14.29 22.61 -9.61
CA ALA A 70 -12.94 22.69 -10.16
C ALA A 70 -12.90 23.44 -11.50
N ARG A 71 -11.80 24.15 -11.73
CA ARG A 71 -11.49 24.84 -12.99
C ARG A 71 -10.62 23.94 -13.88
N ALA A 72 -10.66 24.17 -15.18
CA ALA A 72 -9.68 23.57 -16.07
C ALA A 72 -8.26 23.90 -15.62
N GLY A 73 -7.35 22.95 -15.66
CA GLY A 73 -5.99 23.05 -15.13
C GLY A 73 -5.82 22.63 -13.68
N THR A 74 -6.91 22.44 -12.90
CA THR A 74 -6.82 21.91 -11.54
C THR A 74 -6.27 20.48 -11.54
N THR A 75 -5.36 20.17 -10.61
CA THR A 75 -4.86 18.80 -10.41
C THR A 75 -5.57 18.12 -9.24
N PHE A 76 -6.07 16.91 -9.47
CA PHE A 76 -6.64 16.04 -8.45
C PHE A 76 -5.65 14.96 -8.06
N ILE A 77 -5.34 14.83 -6.78
CA ILE A 77 -4.40 13.84 -6.24
C ILE A 77 -5.15 12.93 -5.27
N ASN A 78 -5.33 11.65 -5.64
CA ASN A 78 -5.93 10.67 -4.75
C ASN A 78 -4.85 9.97 -3.92
N MET A 79 -4.76 10.30 -2.65
CA MET A 79 -3.85 9.63 -1.71
C MET A 79 -4.53 8.53 -0.90
N SER A 80 -5.83 8.29 -1.12
CA SER A 80 -6.58 7.19 -0.52
C SER A 80 -6.14 5.85 -1.09
N THR A 81 -6.31 4.78 -0.32
CA THR A 81 -6.19 3.42 -0.86
C THR A 81 -7.49 3.05 -1.56
N THR A 82 -7.47 2.96 -2.87
CA THR A 82 -8.62 2.68 -3.73
C THR A 82 -8.31 1.60 -4.76
N THR A 83 -9.34 1.14 -5.47
CA THR A 83 -9.17 0.19 -6.55
C THR A 83 -8.54 0.84 -7.80
N PRO A 84 -7.73 0.09 -8.59
CA PRO A 84 -7.20 0.59 -9.85
C PRO A 84 -8.30 1.01 -10.85
N GLY A 85 -9.44 0.30 -10.83
CA GLY A 85 -10.59 0.62 -11.68
C GLY A 85 -11.17 2.01 -11.37
N LEU A 86 -11.28 2.36 -10.09
CA LEU A 86 -11.71 3.72 -9.70
C LEU A 86 -10.70 4.78 -10.16
N ALA A 87 -9.40 4.52 -10.01
CA ALA A 87 -8.38 5.47 -10.45
C ALA A 87 -8.49 5.78 -11.96
N VAL A 88 -8.68 4.75 -12.79
CA VAL A 88 -8.87 4.91 -14.24
C VAL A 88 -10.15 5.69 -14.55
N GLU A 89 -11.26 5.38 -13.89
CA GLU A 89 -12.55 6.09 -14.06
C GLU A 89 -12.42 7.58 -13.70
N LEU A 90 -11.80 7.87 -12.56
CA LEU A 90 -11.58 9.25 -12.11
C LEU A 90 -10.70 10.03 -13.10
N SER A 91 -9.63 9.42 -13.58
CA SER A 91 -8.74 10.01 -14.56
C SER A 91 -9.48 10.40 -15.83
N ALA A 92 -10.32 9.51 -16.38
CA ALA A 92 -11.11 9.79 -17.58
C ALA A 92 -12.14 10.91 -17.34
N THR A 93 -12.83 10.88 -16.20
CA THR A 93 -13.82 11.89 -15.83
C THR A 93 -13.22 13.29 -15.68
N LEU A 94 -12.04 13.37 -15.05
CA LEU A 94 -11.33 14.62 -14.81
C LEU A 94 -10.69 15.17 -16.08
N ALA A 95 -10.12 14.31 -16.93
CA ALA A 95 -9.57 14.70 -18.22
C ALA A 95 -10.63 15.35 -19.15
N ALA A 96 -11.86 14.83 -19.13
CA ALA A 96 -12.98 15.41 -19.89
C ALA A 96 -13.34 16.85 -19.44
N ARG A 97 -12.84 17.28 -18.26
CA ARG A 97 -13.01 18.63 -17.71
C ARG A 97 -11.73 19.47 -17.76
N GLY A 98 -10.71 18.98 -18.46
CA GLY A 98 -9.41 19.66 -18.56
C GLY A 98 -8.62 19.66 -17.23
N CYS A 99 -8.90 18.72 -16.32
CA CYS A 99 -8.20 18.57 -15.05
C CYS A 99 -7.18 17.42 -15.12
N ALA A 100 -6.04 17.58 -14.43
CA ALA A 100 -5.05 16.51 -14.28
C ALA A 100 -5.42 15.59 -13.11
N PHE A 101 -4.94 14.35 -13.17
CA PHE A 101 -5.15 13.36 -12.12
C PHE A 101 -3.87 12.60 -11.79
N LEU A 102 -3.60 12.44 -10.50
CA LEU A 102 -2.57 11.57 -9.96
C LEU A 102 -3.19 10.59 -8.95
N ASP A 103 -2.89 9.31 -9.14
CA ASP A 103 -3.17 8.23 -8.21
C ASP A 103 -1.94 8.06 -7.30
N ALA A 104 -2.01 8.56 -6.07
CA ALA A 104 -0.83 8.76 -5.22
C ALA A 104 -0.98 8.17 -3.80
N PRO A 105 -1.34 6.86 -3.66
CA PRO A 105 -1.42 6.23 -2.36
C PRO A 105 -0.07 6.26 -1.63
N VAL A 106 -0.14 6.18 -0.29
CA VAL A 106 1.02 6.33 0.57
C VAL A 106 1.36 5.08 1.35
N THR A 107 2.63 4.94 1.71
CA THR A 107 3.15 3.95 2.64
C THR A 107 3.74 4.65 3.87
N GLY A 108 3.60 4.03 5.04
CA GLY A 108 4.07 4.57 6.29
C GLY A 108 2.99 4.58 7.38
N SER A 109 3.40 4.95 8.59
CA SER A 109 2.55 5.00 9.78
C SER A 109 1.90 6.38 9.97
N LYS A 110 1.02 6.51 10.97
CA LYS A 110 0.51 7.82 11.42
C LYS A 110 1.64 8.76 11.85
N ALA A 111 2.69 8.23 12.49
CA ALA A 111 3.86 9.02 12.88
C ALA A 111 4.63 9.52 11.65
N ALA A 112 4.85 8.66 10.65
CA ALA A 112 5.46 9.06 9.38
C ALA A 112 4.61 10.14 8.66
N ALA A 113 3.28 10.02 8.68
CA ALA A 113 2.38 11.04 8.11
C ALA A 113 2.46 12.38 8.86
N ALA A 114 2.61 12.35 10.18
CA ALA A 114 2.79 13.56 11.00
C ALA A 114 4.16 14.21 10.75
N GLY A 115 5.21 13.43 10.53
CA GLY A 115 6.58 13.90 10.30
C GLY A 115 6.94 14.19 8.84
N GLY A 116 6.01 14.09 7.87
CA GLY A 116 6.32 14.29 6.46
C GLY A 116 7.23 13.18 5.86
N GLN A 117 7.19 11.99 6.43
CA GLN A 117 8.10 10.87 6.11
C GLN A 117 7.41 9.71 5.37
N LEU A 118 6.30 9.99 4.71
CA LEU A 118 5.59 8.97 3.93
C LEU A 118 6.38 8.58 2.67
N GLY A 119 6.21 7.32 2.24
CA GLY A 119 6.51 6.96 0.86
C GLY A 119 5.28 7.22 0.00
N VAL A 120 5.40 8.04 -1.03
CA VAL A 120 4.31 8.36 -1.97
C VAL A 120 4.54 7.58 -3.26
N LEU A 121 3.58 6.74 -3.63
CA LEU A 121 3.61 5.94 -4.86
C LEU A 121 2.73 6.63 -5.89
N VAL A 122 3.28 7.09 -7.02
CA VAL A 122 2.55 7.94 -7.97
C VAL A 122 2.29 7.22 -9.27
N GLY A 123 1.02 7.08 -9.62
CA GLY A 123 0.54 6.71 -10.95
C GLY A 123 -0.08 7.90 -11.66
N GLY A 124 0.24 8.07 -12.95
CA GLY A 124 -0.21 9.19 -13.74
C GLY A 124 0.84 9.68 -14.72
N SER A 125 0.61 10.82 -15.37
CA SER A 125 1.61 11.34 -16.29
C SER A 125 2.83 11.92 -15.57
N PRO A 126 4.05 11.77 -16.12
CA PRO A 126 5.25 12.36 -15.58
C PRO A 126 5.14 13.89 -15.43
N GLU A 127 4.47 14.56 -16.36
CA GLU A 127 4.29 16.00 -16.36
C GLU A 127 3.42 16.46 -15.18
N ALA A 128 2.30 15.76 -14.91
CA ALA A 128 1.44 16.06 -13.77
C ALA A 128 2.17 15.79 -12.45
N LEU A 129 2.98 14.73 -12.38
CA LEU A 129 3.81 14.45 -11.22
C LEU A 129 4.82 15.58 -10.98
N GLU A 130 5.54 16.00 -12.01
CA GLU A 130 6.58 17.02 -11.86
C GLU A 130 5.99 18.37 -11.47
N ALA A 131 4.86 18.76 -12.04
CA ALA A 131 4.15 19.98 -11.69
C ALA A 131 3.65 20.00 -10.22
N ASN A 132 3.52 18.84 -9.57
CA ASN A 132 3.02 18.72 -8.20
C ASN A 132 4.04 18.11 -7.23
N ARG A 133 5.29 17.98 -7.66
CA ARG A 133 6.36 17.32 -6.87
C ARG A 133 6.54 17.95 -5.50
N ASP A 134 6.54 19.29 -5.42
CA ASP A 134 6.75 20.01 -4.16
C ASP A 134 5.62 19.75 -3.16
N VAL A 135 4.38 19.69 -3.64
CA VAL A 135 3.19 19.36 -2.82
C VAL A 135 3.32 17.94 -2.26
N LEU A 136 3.71 16.98 -3.09
CA LEU A 136 3.89 15.58 -2.68
C LEU A 136 5.08 15.43 -1.72
N ALA A 137 6.20 16.09 -2.01
CA ALA A 137 7.42 16.09 -1.18
C ALA A 137 7.22 16.76 0.19
N ALA A 138 6.26 17.69 0.31
CA ALA A 138 5.89 18.25 1.61
C ALA A 138 5.32 17.21 2.58
N MET A 139 4.76 16.12 2.08
CA MET A 139 4.10 15.08 2.86
C MET A 139 4.89 13.77 2.92
N GLY A 140 5.83 13.58 1.99
CA GLY A 140 6.57 12.33 1.84
C GLY A 140 8.08 12.52 1.74
N GLN A 141 8.82 11.61 2.36
CA GLN A 141 10.28 11.52 2.24
C GLN A 141 10.70 11.02 0.86
N THR A 142 9.90 10.14 0.25
CA THR A 142 10.12 9.62 -1.09
C THR A 142 8.87 9.79 -1.94
N VAL A 143 9.06 10.23 -3.19
CA VAL A 143 8.00 10.34 -4.20
C VAL A 143 8.45 9.57 -5.43
N THR A 144 7.81 8.43 -5.67
CA THR A 144 8.23 7.48 -6.71
C THR A 144 7.16 7.36 -7.79
N HIS A 145 7.52 7.62 -9.04
CA HIS A 145 6.65 7.33 -10.19
C HIS A 145 6.61 5.83 -10.45
N ILE A 146 5.42 5.24 -10.40
CA ILE A 146 5.22 3.79 -10.56
C ILE A 146 4.84 3.43 -12.00
N GLY A 147 4.13 4.32 -12.70
CA GLY A 147 3.67 4.08 -14.05
C GLY A 147 2.37 4.83 -14.37
N PRO A 148 1.56 4.32 -15.31
CA PRO A 148 0.28 4.94 -15.65
C PRO A 148 -0.71 4.92 -14.47
N VAL A 149 -1.80 5.66 -14.59
CA VAL A 149 -2.91 5.67 -13.62
C VAL A 149 -3.37 4.25 -13.31
N GLY A 150 -3.56 3.95 -12.03
CA GLY A 150 -3.94 2.63 -11.50
C GLY A 150 -2.75 1.73 -11.14
N ALA A 151 -1.55 2.00 -11.67
CA ALA A 151 -0.36 1.20 -11.34
C ALA A 151 0.02 1.33 -9.85
N SER A 152 -0.02 2.55 -9.31
CA SER A 152 0.25 2.81 -7.90
C SER A 152 -0.81 2.22 -6.96
N ALA A 153 -2.11 2.30 -7.34
CA ALA A 153 -3.18 1.63 -6.61
C ALA A 153 -2.97 0.11 -6.57
N THR A 154 -2.62 -0.51 -7.71
CA THR A 154 -2.30 -1.94 -7.78
C THR A 154 -1.15 -2.30 -6.85
N LEU A 155 -0.03 -1.58 -6.94
CA LEU A 155 1.13 -1.80 -6.07
C LEU A 155 0.77 -1.61 -4.59
N LYS A 156 -0.01 -0.58 -4.26
CA LYS A 156 -0.45 -0.32 -2.89
C LYS A 156 -1.29 -1.45 -2.32
N LEU A 157 -2.24 -1.99 -3.09
CA LEU A 157 -3.06 -3.13 -2.67
C LEU A 157 -2.20 -4.39 -2.48
N ALA A 158 -1.27 -4.65 -3.40
CA ALA A 158 -0.33 -5.77 -3.29
C ALA A 158 0.54 -5.65 -2.02
N ASN A 159 1.12 -4.46 -1.77
CA ASN A 159 1.92 -4.21 -0.57
C ASN A 159 1.11 -4.43 0.73
N ASN A 160 -0.13 -3.94 0.78
CA ASN A 160 -0.96 -4.11 1.96
C ASN A 160 -1.35 -5.58 2.19
N SER A 161 -1.66 -6.32 1.10
CA SER A 161 -1.95 -7.76 1.17
C SER A 161 -0.73 -8.55 1.63
N LEU A 162 0.45 -8.24 1.11
CA LEU A 162 1.71 -8.85 1.55
C LEU A 162 1.98 -8.57 3.03
N ALA A 163 1.81 -7.33 3.49
CA ALA A 163 1.99 -6.97 4.89
C ALA A 163 1.04 -7.74 5.81
N ALA A 164 -0.23 -7.87 5.44
CA ALA A 164 -1.22 -8.64 6.19
C ALA A 164 -0.84 -10.13 6.26
N THR A 165 -0.38 -10.70 5.14
CA THR A 165 0.09 -12.10 5.07
C THR A 165 1.30 -12.33 5.96
N VAL A 166 2.28 -11.43 5.94
CA VAL A 166 3.48 -11.52 6.80
C VAL A 166 3.10 -11.47 8.28
N VAL A 167 2.19 -10.57 8.68
CA VAL A 167 1.75 -10.48 10.09
C VAL A 167 1.04 -11.76 10.52
N LEU A 168 0.18 -12.34 9.68
CA LEU A 168 -0.48 -13.61 9.98
C LEU A 168 0.53 -14.77 10.08
N ALA A 169 1.47 -14.86 9.13
CA ALA A 169 2.53 -15.87 9.15
C ALA A 169 3.40 -15.77 10.42
N LEU A 170 3.76 -14.55 10.83
CA LEU A 170 4.46 -14.32 12.09
C LEU A 170 3.65 -14.79 13.29
N GLY A 171 2.34 -14.53 13.31
CA GLY A 171 1.44 -14.98 14.37
C GLY A 171 1.42 -16.51 14.52
N GLU A 172 1.31 -17.26 13.41
CA GLU A 172 1.33 -18.71 13.42
C GLU A 172 2.70 -19.27 13.84
N ALA A 173 3.80 -18.68 13.33
CA ALA A 173 5.15 -19.07 13.74
C ALA A 173 5.40 -18.84 15.22
N LEU A 174 4.97 -17.69 15.77
CA LEU A 174 5.07 -17.38 17.19
C LEU A 174 4.29 -18.39 18.03
N ALA A 175 3.04 -18.68 17.68
CA ALA A 175 2.19 -19.62 18.41
C ALA A 175 2.83 -21.02 18.50
N LEU A 176 3.45 -21.49 17.41
CA LEU A 176 4.16 -22.77 17.38
C LEU A 176 5.38 -22.78 18.32
N CYS A 177 6.17 -21.73 18.28
CA CYS A 177 7.41 -21.61 19.07
C CYS A 177 7.13 -21.37 20.56
N GLU A 178 6.12 -20.54 20.90
CA GLU A 178 5.68 -20.33 22.30
C GLU A 178 5.21 -21.60 22.95
N LYS A 179 4.55 -22.47 22.18
CA LYS A 179 4.14 -23.79 22.67
C LYS A 179 5.31 -24.69 23.02
N ALA A 180 6.47 -24.45 22.38
CA ALA A 180 7.73 -25.12 22.70
C ALA A 180 8.53 -24.41 23.81
N GLY A 181 8.00 -23.34 24.42
CA GLY A 181 8.63 -22.60 25.53
C GLY A 181 9.66 -21.55 25.09
N LEU A 182 9.65 -21.11 23.84
CA LEU A 182 10.56 -20.08 23.36
C LEU A 182 10.08 -18.68 23.71
N GLU A 183 11.01 -17.78 24.01
CA GLU A 183 10.74 -16.38 24.38
C GLU A 183 10.30 -15.56 23.16
N ARG A 184 9.17 -14.84 23.31
CA ARG A 184 8.53 -14.08 22.22
C ARG A 184 9.44 -13.02 21.60
N GLU A 185 10.16 -12.24 22.41
CA GLU A 185 11.03 -11.15 21.96
C GLU A 185 12.14 -11.69 21.04
N PHE A 186 12.84 -12.73 21.48
CA PHE A 186 13.87 -13.41 20.68
C PHE A 186 13.32 -13.92 19.34
N MET A 187 12.12 -14.50 19.36
CA MET A 187 11.50 -15.03 18.12
C MET A 187 11.15 -13.93 17.13
N VAL A 188 10.57 -12.81 17.59
CA VAL A 188 10.21 -11.68 16.70
C VAL A 188 11.45 -11.13 15.99
N GLU A 189 12.55 -10.95 16.69
CA GLU A 189 13.82 -10.50 16.10
C GLU A 189 14.34 -11.49 15.05
N SER A 190 14.36 -12.78 15.41
CA SER A 190 14.79 -13.86 14.51
C SER A 190 13.96 -13.93 13.23
N PHE A 191 12.61 -13.82 13.35
CA PHE A 191 11.72 -13.88 12.21
C PHE A 191 11.80 -12.64 11.33
N ALA A 192 11.98 -11.45 11.90
CA ALA A 192 12.22 -10.22 11.14
C ALA A 192 13.49 -10.36 10.27
N ALA A 193 14.57 -10.87 10.84
CA ALA A 193 15.80 -11.15 10.10
C ALA A 193 15.59 -12.19 8.99
N THR A 194 14.78 -13.21 9.23
CA THR A 194 14.46 -14.25 8.24
C THR A 194 13.68 -13.69 7.06
N VAL A 195 12.63 -12.88 7.31
CA VAL A 195 11.84 -12.25 6.25
C VAL A 195 12.72 -11.34 5.38
N ALA A 196 13.54 -10.49 6.00
CA ALA A 196 14.45 -9.60 5.27
C ALA A 196 15.46 -10.38 4.42
N ARG A 197 16.04 -11.45 4.99
CA ARG A 197 17.02 -12.31 4.29
C ARG A 197 16.40 -13.04 3.10
N VAL A 198 15.22 -13.63 3.25
CA VAL A 198 14.53 -14.34 2.16
C VAL A 198 14.23 -13.38 1.01
N CYS A 199 13.67 -12.20 1.31
CA CYS A 199 13.42 -11.18 0.28
C CYS A 199 14.71 -10.76 -0.44
N GLY A 200 15.81 -10.56 0.29
CA GLY A 200 17.09 -10.17 -0.29
C GLY A 200 17.71 -11.26 -1.18
N LEU A 201 17.80 -12.48 -0.67
CA LEU A 201 18.43 -13.62 -1.38
C LEU A 201 17.65 -14.05 -2.62
N LYS A 202 16.31 -14.01 -2.55
CA LYS A 202 15.45 -14.46 -3.66
C LYS A 202 15.12 -13.37 -4.68
N LYS A 203 15.47 -12.10 -4.42
CA LYS A 203 15.19 -10.98 -5.31
C LYS A 203 15.64 -11.25 -6.75
N LYS A 204 16.91 -11.63 -6.94
CA LYS A 204 17.45 -11.86 -8.28
C LYS A 204 16.74 -13.03 -8.96
N LYS A 205 16.60 -14.16 -8.28
CA LYS A 205 15.93 -15.35 -8.80
C LYS A 205 14.50 -15.06 -9.28
N ILE A 206 13.72 -14.36 -8.48
CA ILE A 206 12.32 -14.00 -8.82
C ILE A 206 12.27 -13.05 -10.01
N VAL A 207 13.14 -12.03 -10.05
CA VAL A 207 13.16 -11.04 -11.14
C VAL A 207 13.61 -11.65 -12.47
N GLU A 208 14.65 -12.51 -12.45
CA GLU A 208 15.22 -13.14 -13.62
C GLU A 208 14.54 -14.47 -13.99
N ARG A 209 13.60 -14.95 -13.15
CA ARG A 209 12.99 -16.29 -13.26
C ARG A 209 14.03 -17.41 -13.33
N ASP A 210 15.12 -17.25 -12.58
CA ASP A 210 16.18 -18.25 -12.43
C ASP A 210 15.87 -19.17 -11.23
N TRP A 211 15.36 -20.35 -11.53
CA TRP A 211 14.98 -21.33 -10.50
C TRP A 211 16.10 -22.35 -10.21
N SER A 212 17.35 -22.01 -10.53
CA SER A 212 18.53 -22.79 -10.12
C SER A 212 18.56 -22.95 -8.59
N THR A 213 18.88 -24.14 -8.11
CA THR A 213 18.64 -24.54 -6.72
C THR A 213 19.67 -23.99 -5.74
N ASP A 214 19.24 -23.17 -4.78
CA ASP A 214 19.94 -22.94 -3.51
C ASP A 214 19.34 -23.82 -2.42
N PHE A 215 18.00 -23.95 -2.41
CA PHE A 215 17.24 -24.81 -1.51
C PHE A 215 16.07 -25.42 -2.28
N ALA A 216 16.10 -26.76 -2.43
CA ALA A 216 15.17 -27.46 -3.31
C ALA A 216 13.71 -27.36 -2.83
N LEU A 217 12.79 -27.27 -3.78
CA LEU A 217 11.35 -27.23 -3.55
C LEU A 217 10.85 -28.43 -2.73
N GLU A 218 11.32 -29.64 -3.04
CA GLU A 218 10.96 -30.84 -2.29
C GLU A 218 11.40 -30.81 -0.82
N LEU A 219 12.54 -30.16 -0.51
CA LEU A 219 13.00 -29.99 0.87
C LEU A 219 12.11 -28.99 1.63
N MET A 220 11.67 -27.94 0.96
CA MET A 220 10.73 -26.99 1.56
C MET A 220 9.36 -27.66 1.83
N CYS A 221 8.88 -28.51 0.91
CA CYS A 221 7.65 -29.30 1.13
C CYS A 221 7.79 -30.18 2.38
N LYS A 222 8.91 -30.89 2.51
CA LYS A 222 9.21 -31.71 3.71
C LYS A 222 9.23 -30.87 4.99
N ASP A 223 9.85 -29.69 4.98
CA ASP A 223 9.91 -28.82 6.15
C ASP A 223 8.53 -28.30 6.55
N LEU A 224 7.68 -27.96 5.56
CA LEU A 224 6.28 -27.59 5.80
C LEU A 224 5.47 -28.76 6.39
N ASP A 225 5.65 -29.99 5.91
CA ASP A 225 4.98 -31.17 6.47
C ASP A 225 5.40 -31.40 7.93
N GLN A 226 6.68 -31.23 8.24
CA GLN A 226 7.19 -31.32 9.63
C GLN A 226 6.62 -30.23 10.54
N ALA A 227 6.51 -29.00 10.05
CA ALA A 227 5.92 -27.87 10.79
C ALA A 227 4.43 -28.16 11.10
N LEU A 228 3.65 -28.64 10.13
CA LEU A 228 2.24 -28.98 10.30
C LEU A 228 2.03 -30.16 11.28
N ASP A 229 2.88 -31.20 11.20
CA ASP A 229 2.83 -32.32 12.15
C ASP A 229 3.15 -31.85 13.57
N THR A 230 4.15 -30.99 13.74
CA THR A 230 4.50 -30.39 15.03
C THR A 230 3.36 -29.55 15.58
N ALA A 231 2.75 -28.70 14.78
CA ALA A 231 1.61 -27.86 15.18
C ALA A 231 0.43 -28.72 15.65
N ARG A 232 0.10 -29.78 14.86
CA ARG A 232 -0.98 -30.70 15.20
C ARG A 232 -0.73 -31.40 16.53
N ARG A 233 0.47 -31.92 16.77
CA ARG A 233 0.84 -32.61 18.02
C ARG A 233 0.82 -31.66 19.23
N SER A 234 1.12 -30.37 18.99
CA SER A 234 1.14 -29.34 20.03
C SER A 234 -0.22 -28.67 20.25
N GLY A 235 -1.24 -29.01 19.44
CA GLY A 235 -2.57 -28.40 19.51
C GLY A 235 -2.60 -26.94 19.06
N VAL A 236 -1.67 -26.53 18.19
CA VAL A 236 -1.59 -25.18 17.62
C VAL A 236 -2.26 -25.14 16.24
N SER A 237 -3.17 -24.18 16.03
CA SER A 237 -3.81 -23.97 14.74
C SER A 237 -2.94 -23.06 13.85
N VAL A 238 -2.62 -23.56 12.65
CA VAL A 238 -1.77 -22.86 11.66
C VAL A 238 -2.37 -22.94 10.24
N PRO A 239 -3.55 -22.34 10.02
CA PRO A 239 -4.27 -22.46 8.75
C PRO A 239 -3.52 -21.85 7.57
N LEU A 240 -2.75 -20.76 7.77
CA LEU A 240 -1.94 -20.17 6.70
C LEU A 240 -0.82 -21.11 6.30
N PHE A 241 -0.10 -21.74 7.24
CA PHE A 241 0.95 -22.70 6.92
C PHE A 241 0.38 -23.92 6.15
N SER A 242 -0.85 -24.33 6.47
CA SER A 242 -1.54 -25.39 5.71
C SER A 242 -1.80 -24.94 4.26
N ALA A 243 -2.29 -23.73 4.04
CA ALA A 243 -2.51 -23.18 2.71
C ALA A 243 -1.21 -23.01 1.92
N VAL A 244 -0.15 -22.54 2.58
CA VAL A 244 1.20 -22.45 1.99
C VAL A 244 1.67 -23.83 1.55
N ARG A 245 1.58 -24.84 2.42
CA ARG A 245 1.97 -26.23 2.10
C ARG A 245 1.25 -26.76 0.86
N GLU A 246 -0.07 -26.52 0.74
CA GLU A 246 -0.82 -26.96 -0.44
C GLU A 246 -0.30 -26.29 -1.74
N ARG A 247 0.03 -25.00 -1.69
CA ARG A 247 0.61 -24.30 -2.84
C ARG A 247 1.98 -24.86 -3.23
N TYR A 248 2.83 -25.18 -2.26
CA TYR A 248 4.13 -25.81 -2.50
C TYR A 248 3.99 -27.22 -3.06
N LEU A 249 3.02 -28.01 -2.56
CA LEU A 249 2.78 -29.36 -3.05
C LEU A 249 2.31 -29.34 -4.52
N LEU A 250 1.42 -28.42 -4.89
CA LEU A 250 0.97 -28.27 -6.27
C LEU A 250 2.10 -27.88 -7.22
N ALA A 251 3.11 -27.15 -6.74
CA ALA A 251 4.28 -26.79 -7.52
C ALA A 251 5.34 -27.92 -7.58
N ASN A 252 5.31 -28.90 -6.66
CA ASN A 252 6.31 -29.95 -6.51
C ASN A 252 6.01 -31.16 -7.43
N ASP A 253 5.97 -30.91 -8.73
CA ASP A 253 5.84 -31.95 -9.74
C ASP A 253 7.22 -32.53 -10.15
N GLU A 254 7.22 -33.53 -11.04
CA GLU A 254 8.44 -34.23 -11.49
C GLU A 254 9.47 -33.28 -12.15
N THR A 255 9.00 -32.18 -12.74
CA THR A 255 9.86 -31.22 -13.47
C THR A 255 10.45 -30.15 -12.56
N ARG A 256 9.81 -29.83 -11.44
CA ARG A 256 10.14 -28.70 -10.55
C ARG A 256 10.68 -29.13 -9.18
N ARG A 257 10.59 -30.40 -8.77
CA ARG A 257 11.00 -30.84 -7.41
C ARG A 257 12.42 -30.44 -7.03
N GLY A 258 13.35 -30.44 -7.99
CA GLY A 258 14.72 -30.05 -7.81
C GLY A 258 14.98 -28.55 -7.97
N ALA A 259 14.01 -27.76 -8.39
CA ALA A 259 14.13 -26.32 -8.52
C ALA A 259 14.25 -25.61 -7.16
N ASP A 260 14.68 -24.36 -7.16
CA ASP A 260 14.66 -23.55 -5.94
C ASP A 260 13.21 -23.35 -5.44
N PHE A 261 13.02 -23.40 -4.13
CA PHE A 261 11.69 -23.27 -3.53
C PHE A 261 10.97 -21.96 -3.90
N SER A 262 11.71 -20.94 -4.31
CA SER A 262 11.12 -19.66 -4.76
C SER A 262 10.36 -19.76 -6.09
N VAL A 263 10.45 -20.90 -6.80
CA VAL A 263 9.68 -21.16 -8.03
C VAL A 263 8.15 -21.03 -7.83
N VAL A 264 7.66 -21.19 -6.60
CA VAL A 264 6.24 -20.97 -6.26
C VAL A 264 5.76 -19.52 -6.45
N ALA A 265 6.70 -18.57 -6.59
CA ALA A 265 6.40 -17.18 -6.94
C ALA A 265 6.13 -16.99 -8.44
N ASP A 266 6.35 -17.99 -9.27
CA ASP A 266 6.04 -17.97 -10.70
C ASP A 266 4.55 -18.32 -10.92
N HIS A 267 3.76 -17.32 -11.17
CA HIS A 267 2.31 -17.48 -11.41
C HIS A 267 1.94 -17.59 -12.89
N GLY A 268 2.91 -17.86 -13.78
CA GLY A 268 2.72 -18.02 -15.23
C GLY A 268 3.13 -16.83 -16.03
#